data_ce1e837c1acc6353b9b634f06962177e
#
_entry.id   ce1e837c1acc6353b9b634f06962177e
#
_cell.length_a   1.000
_cell.length_b   1.000
_cell.length_c   1.000
_cell.angle_alpha   90.00
_cell.angle_beta   90.00
_cell.angle_gamma   90.00
#
_symmetry.space_group_name_H-M   'P 1'
#
loop_
_entity.id
_entity.type
_entity.pdbx_description
1 polymer ?
#
loop_
_entity_poly.entity_id
_entity_poly.type
_entity_poly.pdbx_seq_one_letter_code
_entity_poly.pdbx_strand_id
1 'polypeptide(L)'
;ESIIAEKFYDQPLINIISFACHACPEKKVMVTDGCQGCLSHQCVEVCPKKAVSIVNGRSEINQDLCIKCGKCQDVCPYNAIIKIERPCAASCGMNAITSDEDGKAKINYDKCVSCGQCLVNCPFGAIVDKGQIFQTIYAMREHEVIAAVAPAFIGQFGANVTPEQVIGG
;
A
#
# COMPACT_ATOMS: atom_id res chain seq x y z
N GLU A 1 -10.64 -19.79 11.60
CA GLU A 1 -9.49 -20.48 10.94
C GLU A 1 -8.22 -20.44 11.80
N SER A 2 -7.96 -19.37 12.55
CA SER A 2 -6.76 -19.23 13.40
C SER A 2 -6.70 -20.16 14.61
N ILE A 3 -7.83 -20.78 14.99
CA ILE A 3 -7.92 -21.68 16.15
C ILE A 3 -7.67 -23.15 15.82
N ILE A 4 -7.40 -23.49 14.56
CA ILE A 4 -7.08 -24.86 14.15
C ILE A 4 -5.59 -25.11 14.40
N ALA A 5 -5.26 -25.93 15.38
CA ALA A 5 -3.88 -26.16 15.85
C ALA A 5 -2.94 -26.73 14.78
N GLU A 6 -3.46 -27.56 13.90
CA GLU A 6 -2.69 -28.24 12.85
C GLU A 6 -2.59 -27.45 11.53
N LYS A 7 -3.20 -26.26 11.48
CA LYS A 7 -3.20 -25.44 10.28
C LYS A 7 -1.97 -24.54 10.23
N PHE A 8 -1.15 -24.74 9.23
CA PHE A 8 -0.06 -23.84 8.87
C PHE A 8 -0.43 -23.01 7.66
N TYR A 9 0.01 -21.77 7.65
CA TYR A 9 -0.22 -20.87 6.52
C TYR A 9 1.01 -20.84 5.61
N ASP A 10 0.76 -21.06 4.33
CA ASP A 10 1.80 -20.88 3.31
C ASP A 10 2.12 -19.40 3.10
N GLN A 11 3.35 -19.14 2.70
CA GLN A 11 3.77 -17.82 2.25
C GLN A 11 2.96 -17.40 1.01
N PRO A 12 2.64 -16.12 0.87
CA PRO A 12 2.91 -14.98 1.77
C PRO A 12 1.93 -14.89 2.94
N LEU A 13 2.42 -14.33 4.06
CA LEU A 13 1.68 -14.26 5.33
C LEU A 13 0.74 -13.04 5.45
N ILE A 14 0.50 -12.32 4.39
CA ILE A 14 -0.37 -11.13 4.36
C ILE A 14 -1.70 -11.47 3.68
N ASN A 15 -2.80 -11.00 4.26
CA ASN A 15 -4.14 -11.21 3.72
C ASN A 15 -4.96 -9.92 3.73
N ILE A 16 -6.01 -9.86 2.91
CA ILE A 16 -6.96 -8.75 2.87
C ILE A 16 -8.32 -9.23 3.34
N ILE A 17 -8.90 -8.48 4.27
CA ILE A 17 -10.28 -8.64 4.70
C ILE A 17 -11.16 -7.86 3.72
N SER A 18 -11.78 -8.53 2.77
CA SER A 18 -12.47 -7.91 1.63
C SER A 18 -13.58 -6.94 2.02
N PHE A 19 -14.36 -7.24 3.06
CA PHE A 19 -15.44 -6.37 3.50
C PHE A 19 -14.95 -5.15 4.32
N ALA A 20 -13.74 -5.20 4.86
CA ALA A 20 -13.10 -4.04 5.51
C ALA A 20 -12.36 -3.15 4.51
N CYS A 21 -12.14 -3.62 3.28
CA CYS A 21 -11.47 -2.86 2.24
C CYS A 21 -12.40 -1.79 1.67
N HIS A 22 -12.00 -0.52 1.80
CA HIS A 22 -12.81 0.64 1.36
C HIS A 22 -12.71 0.94 -0.15
N ALA A 23 -12.18 0.04 -0.96
CA ALA A 23 -12.01 0.23 -2.41
C ALA A 23 -11.37 1.60 -2.75
N CYS A 24 -10.26 1.93 -2.07
CA CYS A 24 -9.55 3.19 -2.30
C CYS A 24 -9.25 3.39 -3.79
N PRO A 25 -9.36 4.63 -4.30
CA PRO A 25 -9.16 4.90 -5.72
C PRO A 25 -7.77 4.46 -6.18
N GLU A 26 -7.72 3.93 -7.39
CA GLU A 26 -6.45 3.64 -8.05
C GLU A 26 -5.69 4.93 -8.36
N LYS A 27 -4.42 4.77 -8.68
CA LYS A 27 -3.56 5.89 -9.05
C LYS A 27 -4.16 6.68 -10.22
N LYS A 28 -4.53 7.92 -9.97
CA LYS A 28 -5.00 8.87 -10.98
C LYS A 28 -4.57 10.29 -10.66
N VAL A 29 -4.49 11.12 -11.68
CA VAL A 29 -4.29 12.57 -11.54
C VAL A 29 -5.61 13.24 -11.92
N MET A 30 -6.11 14.10 -11.08
CA MET A 30 -7.39 14.78 -11.32
C MET A 30 -7.32 16.25 -10.97
N VAL A 31 -8.16 17.04 -11.63
CA VAL A 31 -8.35 18.45 -11.33
C VAL A 31 -9.48 18.60 -10.31
N THR A 32 -9.25 19.41 -9.30
CA THR A 32 -10.23 19.75 -8.27
C THR A 32 -10.99 21.03 -8.64
N ASP A 33 -12.02 21.35 -7.88
CA ASP A 33 -12.76 22.61 -8.02
C ASP A 33 -11.94 23.86 -7.73
N GLY A 34 -10.76 23.71 -7.15
CA GLY A 34 -9.78 24.79 -6.97
C GLY A 34 -9.17 25.34 -8.27
N CYS A 35 -9.45 24.74 -9.42
CA CYS A 35 -8.93 25.22 -10.71
C CYS A 35 -9.53 26.56 -11.07
N GLN A 36 -8.67 27.59 -11.23
CA GLN A 36 -9.05 28.96 -11.57
C GLN A 36 -9.06 29.26 -13.08
N GLY A 37 -8.81 28.26 -13.94
CA GLY A 37 -8.75 28.49 -15.39
C GLY A 37 -7.72 29.54 -15.79
N CYS A 38 -6.52 29.51 -15.19
CA CYS A 38 -5.48 30.52 -15.37
C CYS A 38 -5.07 30.64 -16.84
N LEU A 39 -4.76 31.86 -17.31
CA LEU A 39 -4.40 32.12 -18.70
C LEU A 39 -3.10 31.45 -19.15
N SER A 40 -2.17 31.20 -18.22
CA SER A 40 -0.88 30.57 -18.54
C SER A 40 -0.96 29.11 -18.94
N HIS A 41 -2.04 28.42 -18.58
CA HIS A 41 -2.29 27.01 -18.89
C HIS A 41 -1.07 26.07 -18.80
N GLN A 42 -0.15 26.32 -17.88
CA GLN A 42 1.10 25.58 -17.73
C GLN A 42 0.90 24.06 -17.61
N CYS A 43 -0.21 23.65 -17.00
CA CYS A 43 -0.57 22.22 -16.87
C CYS A 43 -0.82 21.56 -18.24
N VAL A 44 -1.30 22.29 -19.22
CA VAL A 44 -1.50 21.80 -20.60
C VAL A 44 -0.15 21.68 -21.30
N GLU A 45 0.70 22.73 -21.19
CA GLU A 45 1.98 22.78 -21.89
C GLU A 45 3.00 21.76 -21.36
N VAL A 46 3.05 21.56 -20.06
CA VAL A 46 3.99 20.62 -19.45
C VAL A 46 3.63 19.14 -19.71
N CYS A 47 2.41 18.88 -20.20
CA CYS A 47 1.92 17.51 -20.38
C CYS A 47 2.55 16.81 -21.60
N PRO A 48 3.44 15.81 -21.42
CA PRO A 48 4.14 15.17 -22.53
C PRO A 48 3.20 14.34 -23.42
N LYS A 49 2.03 13.95 -22.90
CA LYS A 49 1.01 13.18 -23.63
C LYS A 49 -0.16 14.01 -24.08
N LYS A 50 -0.13 15.35 -23.88
CA LYS A 50 -1.24 16.24 -24.19
C LYS A 50 -2.59 15.77 -23.65
N ALA A 51 -2.56 15.12 -22.47
CA ALA A 51 -3.73 14.59 -21.81
C ALA A 51 -4.53 15.64 -21.04
N VAL A 52 -4.04 16.88 -20.94
CA VAL A 52 -4.70 17.99 -20.26
C VAL A 52 -5.27 18.93 -21.32
N SER A 53 -6.55 19.25 -21.21
CA SER A 53 -7.27 20.20 -22.07
C SER A 53 -8.01 21.22 -21.22
N ILE A 54 -8.45 22.30 -21.84
CA ILE A 54 -9.31 23.30 -21.20
C ILE A 54 -10.73 23.10 -21.70
N VAL A 55 -11.63 22.83 -20.78
CA VAL A 55 -13.05 22.63 -21.05
C VAL A 55 -13.83 23.58 -20.13
N ASN A 56 -14.71 24.39 -20.70
CA ASN A 56 -15.51 25.37 -19.94
C ASN A 56 -14.68 26.27 -19.00
N GLY A 57 -13.47 26.67 -19.45
CA GLY A 57 -12.58 27.53 -18.68
C GLY A 57 -11.82 26.85 -17.55
N ARG A 58 -11.88 25.53 -17.41
CA ARG A 58 -11.14 24.76 -16.42
C ARG A 58 -10.30 23.66 -17.09
N SER A 59 -9.23 23.27 -16.44
CA SER A 59 -8.43 22.13 -16.89
C SER A 59 -9.18 20.81 -16.66
N GLU A 60 -9.13 19.94 -17.66
CA GLU A 60 -9.65 18.57 -17.57
C GLU A 60 -8.55 17.60 -18.02
N ILE A 61 -8.47 16.44 -17.35
CA ILE A 61 -7.45 15.42 -17.63
C ILE A 61 -8.10 14.19 -18.21
N ASN A 62 -7.77 13.87 -19.46
CA ASN A 62 -8.14 12.60 -20.06
C ASN A 62 -7.34 11.46 -19.40
N GLN A 63 -8.03 10.58 -18.68
CA GLN A 63 -7.39 9.49 -17.92
C GLN A 63 -6.79 8.41 -18.81
N ASP A 64 -7.30 8.21 -20.03
CA ASP A 64 -6.83 7.20 -20.98
C ASP A 64 -5.46 7.58 -21.58
N LEU A 65 -5.25 8.87 -21.80
CA LEU A 65 -3.98 9.42 -22.30
C LEU A 65 -2.97 9.71 -21.17
N CYS A 66 -3.47 9.84 -19.94
CA CYS A 66 -2.65 10.28 -18.81
C CYS A 66 -1.73 9.17 -18.29
N ILE A 67 -0.42 9.39 -18.38
CA ILE A 67 0.60 8.49 -17.83
C ILE A 67 0.84 8.67 -16.32
N LYS A 68 0.05 9.52 -15.67
CA LYS A 68 0.06 9.72 -14.20
C LYS A 68 1.43 10.19 -13.65
N CYS A 69 2.21 10.93 -14.45
CA CYS A 69 3.55 11.39 -14.08
C CYS A 69 3.58 12.51 -13.03
N GLY A 70 2.50 13.29 -12.87
CA GLY A 70 2.39 14.35 -11.87
C GLY A 70 2.91 15.73 -12.30
N LYS A 71 3.58 15.90 -13.45
CA LYS A 71 4.17 17.18 -13.88
C LYS A 71 3.19 18.35 -13.89
N CYS A 72 1.93 18.11 -14.26
CA CYS A 72 0.88 19.13 -14.25
C CYS A 72 0.51 19.57 -12.83
N GLN A 73 0.66 18.71 -11.83
CA GLN A 73 0.49 19.06 -10.43
C GLN A 73 1.58 20.02 -9.97
N ASP A 74 2.85 19.71 -10.32
CA ASP A 74 4.02 20.48 -9.85
C ASP A 74 4.02 21.93 -10.35
N VAL A 75 3.43 22.18 -11.53
CA VAL A 75 3.38 23.52 -12.14
C VAL A 75 2.09 24.28 -11.83
N CYS A 76 1.14 23.69 -11.14
CA CYS A 76 -0.13 24.35 -10.83
C CYS A 76 0.01 25.33 -9.65
N PRO A 77 -0.07 26.64 -9.87
CA PRO A 77 0.14 27.64 -8.79
C PRO A 77 -1.00 27.62 -7.75
N TYR A 78 -2.14 27.02 -8.09
CA TYR A 78 -3.31 26.92 -7.20
C TYR A 78 -3.40 25.56 -6.50
N ASN A 79 -2.46 24.65 -6.72
CA ASN A 79 -2.50 23.26 -6.23
C ASN A 79 -3.84 22.55 -6.55
N ALA A 80 -4.47 22.95 -7.66
CA ALA A 80 -5.77 22.42 -8.06
C ALA A 80 -5.70 21.05 -8.73
N ILE A 81 -4.50 20.55 -9.01
CA ILE A 81 -4.28 19.22 -9.59
C ILE A 81 -3.70 18.33 -8.51
N ILE A 82 -4.37 17.21 -8.25
CA ILE A 82 -3.95 16.27 -7.22
C ILE A 82 -3.72 14.89 -7.82
N LYS A 83 -2.74 14.21 -7.26
CA LYS A 83 -2.49 12.78 -7.54
C LYS A 83 -3.07 11.96 -6.40
N ILE A 84 -3.98 11.08 -6.72
CA ILE A 84 -4.58 10.14 -5.78
C ILE A 84 -3.96 8.78 -6.03
N GLU A 85 -3.63 8.07 -4.95
CA GLU A 85 -3.08 6.73 -5.03
C GLU A 85 -3.53 5.93 -3.80
N ARG A 86 -3.85 4.66 -4.01
CA ARG A 86 -4.21 3.74 -2.94
C ARG A 86 -3.01 3.53 -2.02
N PRO A 87 -3.11 3.81 -0.69
CA PRO A 87 -1.95 3.78 0.20
C PRO A 87 -1.23 2.44 0.24
N CYS A 88 -1.97 1.32 0.28
CA CYS A 88 -1.39 -0.01 0.31
C CYS A 88 -0.64 -0.37 -0.99
N ALA A 89 -1.11 0.10 -2.14
CA ALA A 89 -0.42 -0.11 -3.42
C ALA A 89 0.77 0.82 -3.57
N ALA A 90 0.65 2.08 -3.12
CA ALA A 90 1.74 3.06 -3.14
C ALA A 90 2.94 2.62 -2.29
N SER A 91 2.68 1.97 -1.16
CA SER A 91 3.73 1.45 -0.26
C SER A 91 4.32 0.09 -0.69
N CYS A 92 3.74 -0.56 -1.70
CA CYS A 92 4.18 -1.87 -2.15
C CYS A 92 5.33 -1.77 -3.17
N GLY A 93 6.58 -1.93 -2.71
CA GLY A 93 7.76 -1.92 -3.59
C GLY A 93 7.79 -3.02 -4.66
N MET A 94 7.02 -4.10 -4.47
CA MET A 94 6.92 -5.21 -5.43
C MET A 94 5.76 -5.06 -6.42
N ASN A 95 4.96 -3.99 -6.34
CA ASN A 95 3.75 -3.80 -7.14
C ASN A 95 2.81 -5.03 -7.11
N ALA A 96 2.71 -5.68 -5.94
CA ALA A 96 1.91 -6.89 -5.75
C ALA A 96 0.42 -6.61 -5.46
N ILE A 97 0.02 -5.33 -5.32
CA ILE A 97 -1.36 -4.98 -5.00
C ILE A 97 -2.03 -4.40 -6.24
N THR A 98 -3.10 -5.05 -6.66
CA THR A 98 -3.97 -4.67 -7.78
C THR A 98 -5.40 -4.43 -7.28
N SER A 99 -6.31 -4.11 -8.16
CA SER A 99 -7.75 -4.09 -7.87
C SER A 99 -8.42 -5.38 -8.35
N ASP A 100 -9.46 -5.79 -7.65
CA ASP A 100 -10.43 -6.76 -8.12
C ASP A 100 -11.56 -6.09 -8.93
N GLU A 101 -12.58 -6.86 -9.29
CA GLU A 101 -13.74 -6.40 -10.07
C GLU A 101 -14.58 -5.34 -9.33
N ASP A 102 -14.59 -5.38 -8.01
CA ASP A 102 -15.28 -4.42 -7.14
C ASP A 102 -14.41 -3.18 -6.82
N GLY A 103 -13.22 -3.07 -7.41
CA GLY A 103 -12.27 -2.00 -7.12
C GLY A 103 -11.56 -2.14 -5.77
N LYS A 104 -11.71 -3.26 -5.06
CA LYS A 104 -11.02 -3.53 -3.80
C LYS A 104 -9.59 -4.00 -4.04
N ALA A 105 -8.77 -3.88 -3.02
CA ALA A 105 -7.39 -4.36 -3.12
C ALA A 105 -7.33 -5.88 -3.22
N LYS A 106 -6.49 -6.38 -4.12
CA LYS A 106 -6.17 -7.80 -4.29
C LYS A 106 -4.65 -7.97 -4.29
N ILE A 107 -4.16 -8.97 -3.56
CA ILE A 107 -2.73 -9.29 -3.51
C ILE A 107 -2.41 -10.34 -4.57
N ASN A 108 -1.43 -10.05 -5.40
CA ASN A 108 -0.78 -11.06 -6.23
C ASN A 108 0.26 -11.78 -5.37
N TYR A 109 -0.05 -12.99 -4.98
CA TYR A 109 0.77 -13.78 -4.06
C TYR A 109 2.11 -14.23 -4.67
N ASP A 110 2.22 -14.33 -5.99
CA ASP A 110 3.48 -14.67 -6.67
C ASP A 110 4.52 -13.55 -6.57
N LYS A 111 4.06 -12.30 -6.40
CA LYS A 111 4.94 -11.14 -6.26
C LYS A 111 5.13 -10.69 -4.82
N CYS A 112 4.28 -11.12 -3.92
CA CYS A 112 4.28 -10.66 -2.53
C CYS A 112 5.43 -11.31 -1.74
N VAL A 113 6.25 -10.47 -1.10
CA VAL A 113 7.38 -10.91 -0.25
C VAL A 113 7.07 -10.78 1.25
N SER A 114 5.81 -10.64 1.63
CA SER A 114 5.35 -10.57 3.04
C SER A 114 6.02 -9.47 3.89
N CYS A 115 6.45 -8.36 3.30
CA CYS A 115 7.18 -7.30 4.02
C CYS A 115 6.31 -6.47 4.98
N GLY A 116 4.98 -6.58 4.93
CA GLY A 116 4.05 -5.89 5.83
C GLY A 116 3.79 -4.40 5.54
N GLN A 117 4.46 -3.76 4.58
CA GLN A 117 4.31 -2.33 4.31
C GLN A 117 2.86 -1.93 3.99
N CYS A 118 2.14 -2.75 3.26
CA CYS A 118 0.73 -2.51 2.95
C CYS A 118 -0.18 -2.59 4.18
N LEU A 119 0.16 -3.41 5.18
CA LEU A 119 -0.57 -3.53 6.44
C LEU A 119 -0.45 -2.22 7.24
N VAL A 120 0.77 -1.72 7.41
CA VAL A 120 1.05 -0.48 8.17
C VAL A 120 0.40 0.74 7.50
N ASN A 121 0.36 0.77 6.16
CA ASN A 121 -0.17 1.90 5.39
C ASN A 121 -1.67 1.81 5.08
N CYS A 122 -2.38 0.77 5.52
CA CYS A 122 -3.82 0.68 5.32
C CYS A 122 -4.59 1.47 6.40
N PRO A 123 -5.22 2.62 6.07
CA PRO A 123 -5.91 3.44 7.07
C PRO A 123 -7.20 2.80 7.60
N PHE A 124 -7.67 1.74 6.95
CA PHE A 124 -8.91 1.03 7.32
C PHE A 124 -8.64 -0.29 8.07
N GLY A 125 -7.37 -0.65 8.31
CA GLY A 125 -7.02 -1.92 8.93
C GLY A 125 -7.49 -3.16 8.17
N ALA A 126 -7.74 -3.01 6.85
CA ALA A 126 -8.25 -4.10 6.02
C ALA A 126 -7.18 -5.13 5.63
N ILE A 127 -5.91 -4.84 5.87
CA ILE A 127 -4.80 -5.75 5.59
C ILE A 127 -4.26 -6.25 6.92
N VAL A 128 -4.15 -7.56 7.03
CA VAL A 128 -3.76 -8.26 8.25
C VAL A 128 -2.70 -9.31 7.93
N ASP A 129 -1.92 -9.66 8.93
CA ASP A 129 -1.05 -10.83 8.88
C ASP A 129 -1.83 -12.12 9.17
N LYS A 130 -1.34 -13.22 8.65
CA LYS A 130 -1.82 -14.55 8.98
C LYS A 130 -1.08 -15.05 10.22
N GLY A 131 -1.41 -14.50 11.40
CA GLY A 131 -0.75 -14.85 12.65
C GLY A 131 -0.88 -16.33 12.99
N GLN A 132 0.20 -16.93 13.48
CA GLN A 132 0.28 -18.35 13.87
C GLN A 132 0.58 -18.52 15.37
N ILE A 133 0.19 -17.55 16.20
CA ILE A 133 0.48 -17.56 17.65
C ILE A 133 -0.15 -18.78 18.31
N PHE A 134 -1.41 -19.10 17.96
CA PHE A 134 -2.12 -20.25 18.54
C PHE A 134 -1.41 -21.57 18.22
N GLN A 135 -1.03 -21.77 16.96
CA GLN A 135 -0.32 -22.95 16.49
C GLN A 135 1.05 -23.08 17.17
N THR A 136 1.75 -21.96 17.36
CA THR A 136 3.04 -21.93 18.07
C THR A 136 2.88 -22.32 19.53
N ILE A 137 1.90 -21.75 20.24
CA ILE A 137 1.63 -22.11 21.64
C ILE A 137 1.23 -23.58 21.78
N TYR A 138 0.44 -24.10 20.86
CA TYR A 138 0.04 -25.51 20.84
C TYR A 138 1.25 -26.41 20.60
N ALA A 139 2.08 -26.08 19.60
CA ALA A 139 3.30 -26.84 19.32
C ALA A 139 4.28 -26.87 20.50
N MET A 140 4.41 -25.78 21.26
CA MET A 140 5.25 -25.70 22.47
C MET A 140 4.78 -26.62 23.60
N ARG A 141 3.51 -27.06 23.61
CA ARG A 141 2.99 -28.00 24.60
C ARG A 141 3.32 -29.46 24.27
N GLU A 142 3.37 -29.78 22.98
CA GLU A 142 3.46 -31.17 22.50
C GLU A 142 4.87 -31.49 21.98
N HIS A 143 5.66 -30.47 21.62
CA HIS A 143 6.95 -30.62 20.95
C HIS A 143 7.99 -29.61 21.47
N GLU A 144 9.26 -29.95 21.30
CA GLU A 144 10.36 -28.99 21.46
C GLU A 144 10.33 -28.02 20.27
N VAL A 145 10.26 -26.73 20.56
CA VAL A 145 10.18 -25.67 19.56
C VAL A 145 11.48 -24.86 19.54
N ILE A 146 12.11 -24.73 18.38
CA ILE A 146 13.30 -23.93 18.17
C ILE A 146 12.92 -22.66 17.41
N ALA A 147 13.22 -21.50 18.00
CA ALA A 147 13.00 -20.20 17.36
C ALA A 147 14.25 -19.78 16.56
N ALA A 148 14.08 -19.61 15.24
CA ALA A 148 15.10 -18.99 14.38
C ALA A 148 14.83 -17.50 14.25
N VAL A 149 15.67 -16.66 14.86
CA VAL A 149 15.51 -15.22 14.87
C VAL A 149 16.49 -14.59 13.88
N ALA A 150 15.98 -13.74 12.97
CA ALA A 150 16.86 -13.03 12.03
C ALA A 150 17.74 -12.02 12.76
N PRO A 151 19.02 -11.84 12.38
CA PRO A 151 19.94 -10.90 13.06
C PRO A 151 19.43 -9.45 13.07
N ALA A 152 18.70 -9.02 12.05
CA ALA A 152 18.09 -7.69 11.97
C ALA A 152 17.04 -7.42 13.06
N PHE A 153 16.51 -8.45 13.72
CA PHE A 153 15.54 -8.33 14.80
C PHE A 153 16.12 -7.58 16.01
N ILE A 154 17.37 -7.85 16.36
CA ILE A 154 18.05 -7.28 17.53
C ILE A 154 18.13 -5.75 17.44
N GLY A 155 18.40 -5.20 16.24
CA GLY A 155 18.50 -3.75 16.02
C GLY A 155 17.20 -2.96 16.18
N GLN A 156 16.06 -3.63 16.31
CA GLN A 156 14.74 -2.96 16.41
C GLN A 156 14.45 -2.38 17.80
N PHE A 157 15.17 -2.82 18.83
CA PHE A 157 14.92 -2.42 20.22
C PHE A 157 15.80 -1.26 20.69
N GLY A 158 16.61 -0.68 19.79
CA GLY A 158 17.51 0.43 20.11
C GLY A 158 18.90 -0.01 20.60
N ALA A 159 19.83 0.95 20.64
CA ALA A 159 21.26 0.70 20.90
C ALA A 159 21.58 0.21 22.32
N ASN A 160 20.66 0.39 23.25
CA ASN A 160 20.86 0.04 24.66
C ASN A 160 20.39 -1.36 25.06
N VAL A 161 19.80 -2.10 24.09
CA VAL A 161 19.26 -3.45 24.30
C VAL A 161 20.25 -4.47 23.75
N THR A 162 20.74 -5.35 24.62
CA THR A 162 21.68 -6.41 24.20
C THR A 162 20.94 -7.61 23.61
N PRO A 163 21.61 -8.41 22.75
CA PRO A 163 21.03 -9.65 22.20
C PRO A 163 20.52 -10.60 23.30
N GLU A 164 21.27 -10.71 24.42
CA GLU A 164 20.89 -11.57 25.53
C GLU A 164 19.62 -11.12 26.24
N GLN A 165 19.38 -9.80 26.33
CA GLN A 165 18.14 -9.25 26.89
C GLN A 165 16.93 -9.50 25.99
N VAL A 166 17.14 -9.55 24.67
CA VAL A 166 16.04 -9.84 23.71
C VAL A 166 15.67 -11.31 23.71
N ILE A 167 16.65 -12.19 23.88
CA ILE A 167 16.46 -13.66 23.77
C ILE A 167 16.06 -14.27 25.12
N GLY A 168 16.53 -13.70 26.24
CA GLY A 168 16.37 -14.24 27.60
C GLY A 168 15.30 -13.55 28.44
N GLY A 169 14.53 -12.59 27.87
CA GLY A 169 13.50 -11.81 28.57
C GLY A 169 12.16 -12.49 28.73
#